data_3ee6f96cfd8cad343fda8c277c76c4a7
#
_entry.id   3ee6f96cfd8cad343fda8c277c76c4a7
#
_cell.length_a   1.000
_cell.length_b   1.000
_cell.length_c   1.000
_cell.angle_alpha   90.00
_cell.angle_beta   90.00
_cell.angle_gamma   90.00
#
_symmetry.space_group_name_H-M   'P 1'
#
loop_
_entity.id
_entity.type
_entity.pdbx_description
1 polymer ?
#
loop_
_entity_poly.entity_id
_entity_poly.type
_entity_poly.pdbx_seq_one_letter_code
_entity_poly.pdbx_strand_id
1 'polypeptide(L)'
;MIATFSCSATVTGALKPRTVFRDIEHALNALILTAAGSTPLAWENMRYEPVIGTSYIQVFHAPLRTTPESLGYAGFTAHRGLTQLNVHTPVERGTKAAVTLADQLTGVIRRGIVATYNGVPVRILGLSLGPTDIQKAWAILPVTINWHCYTPD
;
A
#
# COMPACT_ATOMS: atom_id res chain seq x y z
N MET A 1 -24.34 12.32 -49.28
CA MET A 1 -24.14 13.19 -48.11
C MET A 1 -23.66 12.33 -46.96
N ILE A 2 -22.41 12.40 -46.68
CA ILE A 2 -21.80 11.59 -45.61
C ILE A 2 -21.91 12.40 -44.32
N ALA A 3 -22.76 11.95 -43.39
CA ALA A 3 -22.77 12.50 -42.06
C ALA A 3 -21.52 11.98 -41.34
N THR A 4 -20.48 12.78 -41.27
CA THR A 4 -19.37 12.55 -40.38
C THR A 4 -19.87 12.77 -38.96
N PHE A 5 -20.16 11.69 -38.27
CA PHE A 5 -20.27 11.72 -36.83
C PHE A 5 -18.87 11.97 -36.27
N SER A 6 -18.49 13.22 -36.16
CA SER A 6 -17.42 13.65 -35.32
C SER A 6 -17.94 13.51 -33.89
N CYS A 7 -17.66 12.40 -33.24
CA CYS A 7 -17.80 12.29 -31.80
C CYS A 7 -16.65 13.11 -31.20
N SER A 8 -16.74 14.41 -31.36
CA SER A 8 -15.97 15.37 -30.65
C SER A 8 -16.58 15.42 -29.25
N ALA A 9 -16.19 14.50 -28.41
CA ALA A 9 -16.40 14.68 -26.99
C ALA A 9 -15.57 15.89 -26.59
N THR A 10 -16.17 17.05 -26.66
CA THR A 10 -15.60 18.28 -26.14
C THR A 10 -15.64 18.12 -24.63
N VAL A 11 -14.56 17.61 -24.04
CA VAL A 11 -14.38 17.62 -22.62
C VAL A 11 -14.14 19.07 -22.21
N THR A 12 -15.20 19.78 -21.96
CA THR A 12 -15.20 21.11 -21.38
C THR A 12 -14.93 20.97 -19.88
N GLY A 13 -13.72 21.08 -19.53
CA GLY A 13 -13.18 21.01 -18.16
C GLY A 13 -11.77 20.47 -18.23
N ALA A 14 -10.83 21.11 -17.57
CA ALA A 14 -9.49 20.56 -17.45
C ALA A 14 -9.60 19.18 -16.78
N LEU A 15 -9.53 18.10 -17.60
CA LEU A 15 -9.34 16.75 -17.11
C LEU A 15 -8.03 16.75 -16.35
N LYS A 16 -8.11 16.85 -15.03
CA LYS A 16 -6.98 16.53 -14.20
C LYS A 16 -6.64 15.06 -14.45
N PRO A 17 -5.42 14.73 -14.85
CA PRO A 17 -5.06 13.35 -15.02
C PRO A 17 -5.39 12.61 -13.72
N ARG A 18 -6.08 11.48 -13.84
CA ARG A 18 -6.39 10.65 -12.67
C ARG A 18 -5.10 10.05 -12.14
N THR A 19 -4.79 10.36 -10.91
CA THR A 19 -3.59 9.87 -10.22
C THR A 19 -3.95 8.89 -9.10
N VAL A 20 -5.02 8.11 -9.30
CA VAL A 20 -5.61 7.26 -8.26
C VAL A 20 -4.59 6.30 -7.65
N PHE A 21 -3.84 5.57 -8.46
CA PHE A 21 -2.84 4.63 -7.93
C PHE A 21 -1.71 5.33 -7.17
N ARG A 22 -1.26 6.46 -7.66
CA ARG A 22 -0.28 7.29 -6.99
C ARG A 22 -0.81 7.81 -5.64
N ASP A 23 -2.05 8.24 -5.61
CA ASP A 23 -2.69 8.76 -4.40
C ASP A 23 -2.90 7.64 -3.36
N ILE A 24 -3.26 6.43 -3.80
CA ILE A 24 -3.33 5.23 -2.95
C ILE A 24 -1.96 4.91 -2.36
N GLU A 25 -0.93 4.89 -3.18
CA GLU A 25 0.44 4.63 -2.74
C GLU A 25 0.92 5.67 -1.72
N HIS A 26 0.67 6.96 -1.98
CA HIS A 26 1.01 8.03 -1.03
C HIS A 26 0.28 7.90 0.31
N ALA A 27 -1.00 7.56 0.29
CA ALA A 27 -1.78 7.34 1.50
C ALA A 27 -1.23 6.17 2.33
N LEU A 28 -0.93 5.06 1.67
CA LEU A 28 -0.33 3.88 2.31
C LEU A 28 1.07 4.18 2.85
N ASN A 29 1.90 4.88 2.08
CA ASN A 29 3.25 5.24 2.50
C ASN A 29 3.24 6.15 3.73
N ALA A 30 2.34 7.12 3.81
CA ALA A 30 2.18 7.98 4.97
C ALA A 30 1.78 7.18 6.21
N LEU A 31 0.86 6.23 6.07
CA LEU A 31 0.44 5.34 7.15
C LEU A 31 1.59 4.44 7.62
N ILE A 32 2.35 3.87 6.70
CA ILE A 32 3.51 3.03 7.00
C ILE A 32 4.60 3.83 7.71
N LEU A 33 4.89 5.05 7.27
CA LEU A 33 5.85 5.95 7.92
C LEU A 33 5.46 6.21 9.38
N THR A 34 4.18 6.48 9.62
CA THR A 34 3.65 6.70 10.98
C THR A 34 3.79 5.43 11.83
N ALA A 35 3.50 4.27 11.27
CA ALA A 35 3.56 3.00 11.97
C ALA A 35 5.00 2.55 12.26
N ALA A 36 5.92 2.77 11.34
CA ALA A 36 7.32 2.39 11.47
C ALA A 36 8.07 3.23 12.53
N GLY A 37 7.64 4.48 12.74
CA GLY A 37 8.31 5.39 13.67
C GLY A 37 9.77 5.64 13.27
N SER A 38 10.71 5.24 14.12
CA SER A 38 12.15 5.40 13.89
C SER A 38 12.79 4.24 13.11
N THR A 39 12.05 3.18 12.82
CA THR A 39 12.57 2.02 12.08
C THR A 39 12.84 2.39 10.63
N PRO A 40 14.05 2.11 10.07
CA PRO A 40 14.35 2.37 8.68
C PRO A 40 13.43 1.62 7.73
N LEU A 41 13.04 2.28 6.64
CA LEU A 41 12.19 1.72 5.59
C LEU A 41 12.96 1.60 4.28
N ALA A 42 12.92 0.42 3.68
CA ALA A 42 13.43 0.18 2.34
C ALA A 42 12.26 0.19 1.35
N TRP A 43 12.13 1.27 0.60
CA TRP A 43 11.06 1.45 -0.37
C TRP A 43 11.34 0.69 -1.66
N GLU A 44 10.28 0.27 -2.31
CA GLU A 44 10.35 -0.39 -3.60
C GLU A 44 11.05 0.48 -4.63
N ASN A 45 11.91 -0.13 -5.45
CA ASN A 45 12.69 0.54 -6.50
C ASN A 45 13.60 1.68 -6.00
N MET A 46 13.95 1.68 -4.72
CA MET A 46 14.94 2.60 -4.15
C MET A 46 16.12 1.81 -3.59
N ARG A 47 17.33 2.32 -3.84
CA ARG A 47 18.52 1.69 -3.26
C ARG A 47 18.50 1.86 -1.74
N TYR A 48 18.63 0.75 -1.05
CA TYR A 48 18.77 0.71 0.39
C TYR A 48 19.95 -0.21 0.76
N GLU A 49 20.85 0.28 1.59
CA GLU A 49 21.97 -0.49 2.09
C GLU A 49 21.70 -0.86 3.55
N PRO A 50 21.38 -2.15 3.83
CA PRO A 50 21.11 -2.59 5.19
C PRO A 50 22.36 -2.48 6.06
N VAL A 51 22.19 -1.95 7.27
CA VAL A 51 23.23 -1.96 8.29
C VAL A 51 23.10 -3.24 9.09
N ILE A 52 24.18 -4.04 9.14
CA ILE A 52 24.21 -5.29 9.90
C ILE A 52 23.95 -4.98 11.40
N GLY A 53 23.02 -5.72 12.00
CA GLY A 53 22.63 -5.54 13.40
C GLY A 53 21.47 -4.54 13.62
N THR A 54 21.02 -3.84 12.58
CA THR A 54 19.90 -2.90 12.65
C THR A 54 18.70 -3.46 11.89
N SER A 55 17.56 -3.54 12.55
CA SER A 55 16.30 -3.98 11.92
C SER A 55 15.79 -2.94 10.94
N TYR A 56 15.19 -3.38 9.83
CA TYR A 56 14.54 -2.53 8.85
C TYR A 56 13.31 -3.21 8.26
N ILE A 57 12.47 -2.43 7.59
CA ILE A 57 11.24 -2.91 6.97
C ILE A 57 11.31 -2.63 5.48
N GLN A 58 11.11 -3.66 4.68
CA GLN A 58 11.02 -3.54 3.23
C GLN A 58 9.56 -3.47 2.81
N VAL A 59 9.23 -2.52 1.97
CA VAL A 59 7.84 -2.22 1.56
C VAL A 59 7.62 -2.57 0.10
N PHE A 60 6.55 -3.33 -0.17
CA PHE A 60 6.09 -3.66 -1.51
C PHE A 60 4.59 -3.40 -1.63
N HIS A 61 4.18 -2.73 -2.69
CA HIS A 61 2.78 -2.51 -3.03
C HIS A 61 2.38 -3.38 -4.21
N ALA A 62 1.28 -4.11 -4.07
CA ALA A 62 0.73 -4.94 -5.13
C ALA A 62 -0.76 -4.61 -5.34
N PRO A 63 -1.07 -3.67 -6.24
CA PRO A 63 -2.44 -3.49 -6.70
C PRO A 63 -2.91 -4.76 -7.41
N LEU A 64 -4.01 -5.35 -6.95
CA LEU A 64 -4.47 -6.65 -7.47
C LEU A 64 -5.60 -6.50 -8.47
N ARG A 65 -6.60 -5.70 -8.14
CA ARG A 65 -7.83 -5.65 -8.93
C ARG A 65 -8.47 -4.28 -8.89
N THR A 66 -8.91 -3.85 -10.07
CA THR A 66 -9.77 -2.69 -10.24
C THR A 66 -11.07 -3.16 -10.89
N THR A 67 -12.20 -2.90 -10.26
CA THR A 67 -13.51 -3.37 -10.73
C THR A 67 -14.52 -2.24 -10.64
N PRO A 68 -15.28 -1.97 -11.72
CA PRO A 68 -16.43 -1.10 -11.61
C PRO A 68 -17.49 -1.77 -10.71
N GLU A 69 -17.98 -1.04 -9.72
CA GLU A 69 -18.97 -1.56 -8.75
C GLU A 69 -20.39 -1.09 -9.08
N SER A 70 -20.54 -0.16 -10.00
CA SER A 70 -21.85 0.30 -10.43
C SER A 70 -21.93 0.44 -11.95
N LEU A 71 -23.09 0.08 -12.47
CA LEU A 71 -23.45 0.29 -13.87
C LEU A 71 -24.12 1.67 -13.97
N GLY A 72 -23.49 2.62 -14.65
CA GLY A 72 -24.07 3.93 -14.90
C GLY A 72 -23.06 5.06 -14.99
N TYR A 73 -23.53 6.20 -15.41
CA TYR A 73 -22.68 7.37 -15.75
C TYR A 73 -22.02 8.06 -14.55
N ALA A 74 -22.42 7.79 -13.34
CA ALA A 74 -21.80 8.33 -12.12
C ALA A 74 -21.58 7.19 -11.14
N GLY A 75 -20.73 6.27 -11.55
CA GLY A 75 -20.45 5.06 -10.80
C GLY A 75 -19.27 5.19 -9.86
N PHE A 76 -18.96 4.08 -9.21
CA PHE A 76 -17.77 3.93 -8.38
C PHE A 76 -16.93 2.78 -8.90
N THR A 77 -15.62 3.00 -8.88
CA THR A 77 -14.65 1.96 -9.16
C THR A 77 -13.96 1.53 -7.87
N ALA A 78 -13.95 0.23 -7.60
CA ALA A 78 -13.25 -0.35 -6.47
C ALA A 78 -11.83 -0.75 -6.88
N HIS A 79 -10.86 -0.28 -6.14
CA HIS A 79 -9.46 -0.68 -6.24
C HIS A 79 -9.13 -1.53 -5.02
N ARG A 80 -8.58 -2.71 -5.24
CA ARG A 80 -8.20 -3.63 -4.18
C ARG A 80 -6.75 -4.05 -4.39
N GLY A 81 -6.05 -4.22 -3.29
CA GLY A 81 -4.67 -4.65 -3.34
C GLY A 81 -4.16 -5.10 -2.00
N LEU A 82 -2.89 -5.41 -2.01
CA LEU A 82 -2.15 -5.72 -0.79
C LEU A 82 -0.86 -4.93 -0.75
N THR A 83 -0.40 -4.70 0.46
CA THR A 83 0.93 -4.15 0.74
C THR A 83 1.65 -5.14 1.63
N GLN A 84 2.82 -5.55 1.22
CA GLN A 84 3.65 -6.46 1.99
C GLN A 84 4.77 -5.69 2.66
N LEU A 85 4.88 -5.85 3.97
CA LEU A 85 5.95 -5.32 4.79
C LEU A 85 6.81 -6.49 5.27
N ASN A 86 8.02 -6.60 4.78
CA ASN A 86 8.97 -7.60 5.22
C ASN A 86 9.82 -7.00 6.35
N VAL A 87 9.56 -7.46 7.57
CA VAL A 87 10.31 -7.03 8.74
C VAL A 87 11.60 -7.84 8.80
N HIS A 88 12.74 -7.17 8.55
CA HIS A 88 14.06 -7.77 8.62
C HIS A 88 14.67 -7.52 9.98
N THR A 89 14.99 -8.59 10.69
CA THR A 89 15.71 -8.53 11.97
C THR A 89 16.98 -9.35 11.90
N PRO A 90 18.03 -9.00 12.66
CA PRO A 90 19.24 -9.81 12.70
C PRO A 90 18.97 -11.24 13.16
N VAL A 91 19.60 -12.23 12.52
CA VAL A 91 19.51 -13.63 12.92
C VAL A 91 20.09 -13.86 14.32
N GLU A 92 19.71 -14.99 14.94
CA GLU A 92 20.21 -15.44 16.25
C GLU A 92 19.81 -14.56 17.45
N ARG A 93 18.88 -13.63 17.27
CA ARG A 93 18.31 -12.80 18.34
C ARG A 93 16.90 -13.24 18.77
N GLY A 94 16.47 -14.43 18.34
CA GLY A 94 15.13 -14.92 18.58
C GLY A 94 14.06 -14.14 17.82
N THR A 95 12.80 -14.40 18.14
CA THR A 95 11.63 -13.82 17.45
C THR A 95 11.13 -12.53 18.08
N LYS A 96 11.59 -12.19 19.28
CA LYS A 96 11.07 -11.05 20.06
C LYS A 96 11.15 -9.71 19.30
N ALA A 97 12.27 -9.43 18.66
CA ALA A 97 12.47 -8.17 17.94
C ALA A 97 11.50 -8.04 16.75
N ALA A 98 11.33 -9.12 15.98
CA ALA A 98 10.41 -9.15 14.84
C ALA A 98 8.96 -9.02 15.29
N VAL A 99 8.55 -9.73 16.33
CA VAL A 99 7.19 -9.68 16.88
C VAL A 99 6.91 -8.30 17.48
N THR A 100 7.85 -7.68 18.16
CA THR A 100 7.70 -6.32 18.70
C THR A 100 7.49 -5.30 17.60
N LEU A 101 8.23 -5.38 16.50
CA LEU A 101 8.03 -4.52 15.35
C LEU A 101 6.67 -4.79 14.65
N ALA A 102 6.28 -6.05 14.54
CA ALA A 102 4.98 -6.41 14.00
C ALA A 102 3.84 -5.85 14.87
N ASP A 103 3.94 -5.93 16.17
CA ASP A 103 2.98 -5.35 17.12
C ASP A 103 2.92 -3.82 16.99
N GLN A 104 4.05 -3.17 16.81
CA GLN A 104 4.12 -1.73 16.56
C GLN A 104 3.39 -1.36 15.26
N LEU A 105 3.60 -2.11 14.19
CA LEU A 105 2.92 -1.91 12.93
C LEU A 105 1.42 -2.15 13.04
N THR A 106 1.01 -3.24 13.67
CA THR A 106 -0.41 -3.59 13.85
C THR A 106 -1.12 -2.68 14.85
N GLY A 107 -0.39 -2.04 15.73
CA GLY A 107 -0.92 -1.03 16.65
C GLY A 107 -1.42 0.23 15.93
N VAL A 108 -0.80 0.60 14.83
CA VAL A 108 -1.15 1.77 14.01
C VAL A 108 -1.98 1.36 12.79
N ILE A 109 -1.52 0.35 12.05
CA ILE A 109 -2.23 -0.15 10.86
C ILE A 109 -3.21 -1.23 11.30
N ARG A 110 -4.45 -0.83 11.55
CA ARG A 110 -5.51 -1.72 12.04
C ARG A 110 -6.66 -1.80 11.05
N ARG A 111 -7.40 -2.90 11.12
CA ARG A 111 -8.64 -3.05 10.36
C ARG A 111 -9.57 -1.86 10.60
N GLY A 112 -10.09 -1.30 9.52
CA GLY A 112 -11.02 -0.18 9.55
C GLY A 112 -10.36 1.20 9.53
N ILE A 113 -9.04 1.30 9.69
CA ILE A 113 -8.32 2.56 9.52
C ILE A 113 -8.43 3.01 8.07
N VAL A 114 -8.64 4.31 7.89
CA VAL A 114 -8.70 4.96 6.58
C VAL A 114 -7.54 5.94 6.47
N ALA A 115 -6.67 5.70 5.49
CA ALA A 115 -5.64 6.64 5.10
C ALA A 115 -6.10 7.42 3.88
N THR A 116 -6.07 8.74 3.95
CA THR A 116 -6.55 9.60 2.86
C THR A 116 -5.41 10.46 2.33
N TYR A 117 -5.28 10.50 1.02
CA TYR A 117 -4.38 11.40 0.32
C TYR A 117 -5.09 11.96 -0.92
N ASN A 118 -5.04 13.28 -1.10
CA ASN A 118 -5.65 13.98 -2.24
C ASN A 118 -7.13 13.61 -2.47
N GLY A 119 -7.87 13.40 -1.38
CA GLY A 119 -9.29 13.02 -1.42
C GLY A 119 -9.55 11.54 -1.72
N VAL A 120 -8.52 10.72 -1.84
CA VAL A 120 -8.65 9.28 -2.08
C VAL A 120 -8.53 8.52 -0.76
N PRO A 121 -9.64 7.94 -0.24
CA PRO A 121 -9.63 7.20 1.01
C PRO A 121 -9.26 5.75 0.78
N VAL A 122 -8.21 5.27 1.43
CA VAL A 122 -7.79 3.87 1.41
C VAL A 122 -8.11 3.24 2.75
N ARG A 123 -8.98 2.24 2.75
CA ARG A 123 -9.39 1.52 3.96
C ARG A 123 -8.62 0.23 4.12
N ILE A 124 -8.11 0.02 5.31
CA ILE A 124 -7.43 -1.23 5.66
C ILE A 124 -8.48 -2.29 6.02
N LEU A 125 -8.43 -3.41 5.32
CA LEU A 125 -9.33 -4.55 5.54
C LEU A 125 -8.84 -5.49 6.63
N GLY A 126 -7.54 -5.66 6.73
CA GLY A 126 -6.92 -6.51 7.71
C GLY A 126 -5.43 -6.69 7.48
N LEU A 127 -4.80 -7.33 8.44
CA LEU A 127 -3.39 -7.69 8.39
C LEU A 127 -3.25 -9.17 8.67
N SER A 128 -2.24 -9.78 8.09
CA SER A 128 -1.84 -11.15 8.37
C SER A 128 -0.32 -11.23 8.48
N LEU A 129 0.16 -12.06 9.40
CA LEU A 129 1.58 -12.37 9.55
C LEU A 129 1.86 -13.72 8.91
N GLY A 130 2.93 -13.80 8.15
CA GLY A 130 3.42 -15.06 7.60
C GLY A 130 4.49 -15.71 8.47
N PRO A 131 4.96 -16.90 8.07
CA PRO A 131 6.06 -17.58 8.75
C PRO A 131 7.36 -16.80 8.59
N THR A 132 8.19 -16.84 9.63
CA THR A 132 9.53 -16.24 9.58
C THR A 132 10.43 -17.06 8.66
N ASP A 133 11.07 -16.40 7.71
CA ASP A 133 12.07 -16.98 6.82
C ASP A 133 13.46 -16.46 7.20
N ILE A 134 14.46 -17.35 7.15
CA ILE A 134 15.84 -16.98 7.47
C ILE A 134 16.64 -16.94 6.18
N GLN A 135 17.14 -15.77 5.84
CA GLN A 135 17.97 -15.55 4.67
C GLN A 135 19.28 -14.85 5.05
N LYS A 136 20.40 -15.56 4.90
CA LYS A 136 21.73 -15.03 5.22
C LYS A 136 21.81 -14.49 6.64
N ALA A 137 22.00 -13.18 6.79
CA ALA A 137 22.13 -12.50 8.08
C ALA A 137 20.79 -12.01 8.66
N TRP A 138 19.66 -12.30 7.99
CA TRP A 138 18.37 -11.73 8.31
C TRP A 138 17.28 -12.78 8.57
N ALA A 139 16.51 -12.54 9.62
CA ALA A 139 15.23 -13.20 9.82
C ALA A 139 14.12 -12.29 9.29
N ILE A 140 13.31 -12.78 8.38
CA ILE A 140 12.30 -12.00 7.67
C ILE A 140 10.92 -12.45 8.11
N LEU A 141 10.17 -11.54 8.71
CA LEU A 141 8.76 -11.75 9.07
C LEU A 141 7.89 -10.96 8.10
N PRO A 142 7.14 -11.62 7.20
CA PRO A 142 6.25 -10.93 6.29
C PRO A 142 4.95 -10.51 7.00
N VAL A 143 4.58 -9.26 6.83
CA VAL A 143 3.29 -8.71 7.26
C VAL A 143 2.55 -8.26 6.01
N THR A 144 1.38 -8.84 5.76
CA THR A 144 0.56 -8.52 4.60
C THR A 144 -0.64 -7.67 5.03
N ILE A 145 -0.80 -6.52 4.40
CA ILE A 145 -1.90 -5.59 4.63
C ILE A 145 -2.84 -5.66 3.42
N ASN A 146 -4.09 -6.00 3.65
CA ASN A 146 -5.11 -5.95 2.62
C ASN A 146 -5.85 -4.61 2.71
N TRP A 147 -6.04 -3.98 1.59
CA TRP A 147 -6.72 -2.69 1.51
C TRP A 147 -7.69 -2.60 0.33
N HIS A 148 -8.63 -1.70 0.44
CA HIS A 148 -9.48 -1.29 -0.67
C HIS A 148 -9.67 0.23 -0.70
N CYS A 149 -10.01 0.71 -1.88
CA CYS A 149 -10.33 2.11 -2.12
C CYS A 149 -11.48 2.19 -3.12
N TYR A 150 -12.43 3.09 -2.89
CA TYR A 150 -13.48 3.41 -3.83
C TYR A 150 -13.27 4.82 -4.37
N THR A 151 -13.28 4.95 -5.68
CA THR A 151 -13.19 6.25 -6.35
C THR A 151 -14.40 6.46 -7.24
N PRO A 152 -14.95 7.69 -7.28
CA PRO A 152 -15.98 7.99 -8.26
C PRO A 152 -15.41 7.91 -9.69
N ASP A 153 -16.22 7.46 -10.61
CA ASP A 153 -15.86 7.35 -12.03
C ASP A 153 -15.80 8.71 -12.74
#